data_edc8623a4f068ae2ec79443333bbefa2
#
_entry.id   edc8623a4f068ae2ec79443333bbefa2
#
_cell.length_a   1.000
_cell.length_b   1.000
_cell.length_c   1.000
_cell.angle_alpha   90.00
_cell.angle_beta   90.00
_cell.angle_gamma   90.00
#
_symmetry.space_group_name_H-M   'P 1'
#
loop_
_entity.id
_entity.type
_entity.pdbx_description
1 polymer ?
#
loop_
_entity_poly.entity_id
_entity_poly.type
_entity_poly.pdbx_seq_one_letter_code
_entity_poly.pdbx_strand_id
1 'polypeptide(L)'
;MFIDIKLLPVHDLNQLYYWGIGMEENFDYIIVGAGSAGCVLANKLSENERSSVLLIEAGGKDTNLFIHMPSGYSQIVPKSNKQNYGFETEPESNTAGRKLYWPRGRGWGGSSSINAMIYTRGHSSDYDHWRQLGNQGWSYDDVLPYFKRAENYEGDGDEGYHGKKGPLNVKKSTRDDDILLDKFVEAGSQAGFPLTNDFNGKQQEGFSR
;
A
#
# COMPACT_ATOMS: atom_id res chain seq x y z
N MET A 1 5.76 14.30 24.93
CA MET A 1 7.06 14.53 24.28
C MET A 1 6.79 14.41 22.78
N PHE A 2 6.99 15.46 22.02
CA PHE A 2 6.61 15.51 20.60
C PHE A 2 7.74 14.90 19.79
N ILE A 3 7.46 13.84 19.03
CA ILE A 3 8.38 13.29 18.03
C ILE A 3 8.40 14.31 16.88
N ASP A 4 9.54 14.96 16.64
CA ASP A 4 9.70 15.94 15.56
C ASP A 4 9.86 15.20 14.22
N ILE A 5 8.74 14.72 13.67
CA ILE A 5 8.70 14.35 12.26
C ILE A 5 8.41 15.64 11.50
N LYS A 6 9.44 16.25 10.92
CA LYS A 6 9.23 17.39 10.01
C LYS A 6 8.73 16.86 8.67
N LEU A 7 7.46 17.07 8.40
CA LEU A 7 6.83 16.73 7.12
C LEU A 7 6.83 17.98 6.25
N LEU A 8 7.65 17.95 5.18
CA LEU A 8 7.79 19.10 4.27
C LEU A 8 7.13 18.80 2.93
N PRO A 9 6.08 19.55 2.53
CA PRO A 9 5.60 19.55 1.17
C PRO A 9 6.59 20.29 0.27
N VAL A 10 7.31 19.58 -0.58
CA VAL A 10 8.32 20.19 -1.46
C VAL A 10 7.83 20.13 -2.90
N HIS A 11 7.45 21.30 -3.43
CA HIS A 11 7.21 21.49 -4.86
C HIS A 11 8.47 21.95 -5.61
N ASP A 12 9.46 22.50 -4.89
CA ASP A 12 10.74 22.98 -5.37
C ASP A 12 11.76 22.92 -4.22
N LEU A 13 12.96 22.41 -4.50
CA LEU A 13 14.05 22.36 -3.51
C LEU A 13 14.41 23.75 -2.97
N ASN A 14 14.18 24.82 -3.73
CA ASN A 14 14.35 26.18 -3.26
C ASN A 14 13.36 26.59 -2.16
N GLN A 15 12.24 25.89 -2.00
CA GLN A 15 11.30 26.16 -0.91
C GLN A 15 11.83 25.72 0.46
N LEU A 16 12.83 24.85 0.55
CA LEU A 16 13.48 24.49 1.80
C LEU A 16 14.04 25.72 2.52
N TYR A 17 14.50 26.72 1.77
CA TYR A 17 14.95 28.02 2.31
C TYR A 17 13.83 28.84 2.95
N TYR A 18 12.60 28.76 2.44
CA TYR A 18 11.46 29.54 2.95
C TYR A 18 10.85 28.96 4.24
N TRP A 19 11.12 27.70 4.56
CA TRP A 19 10.55 27.04 5.75
C TRP A 19 11.43 27.21 7.00
N GLY A 20 12.48 28.03 6.93
CA GLY A 20 13.37 28.30 8.07
C GLY A 20 14.25 27.10 8.45
N ILE A 21 14.37 26.11 7.56
CA ILE A 21 15.39 25.07 7.68
C ILE A 21 16.69 25.72 7.24
N GLY A 22 17.51 26.14 8.20
CA GLY A 22 18.88 26.60 7.91
C GLY A 22 19.66 25.53 7.18
N MET A 23 20.65 25.89 6.37
CA MET A 23 21.50 24.96 5.62
C MET A 23 22.29 23.95 6.49
N GLU A 24 22.07 23.93 7.81
CA GLU A 24 22.80 23.12 8.79
C GLU A 24 21.91 22.20 9.63
N GLU A 25 20.63 22.01 9.27
CA GLU A 25 19.84 20.98 9.96
C GLU A 25 20.30 19.60 9.49
N ASN A 26 20.88 18.82 10.39
CA ASN A 26 21.29 17.45 10.16
C ASN A 26 20.19 16.49 10.65
N PHE A 27 19.88 15.49 9.86
CA PHE A 27 18.98 14.42 10.22
C PHE A 27 19.69 13.07 10.13
N ASP A 28 19.41 12.17 11.05
CA ASP A 28 19.94 10.81 11.00
C ASP A 28 19.36 10.03 9.83
N TYR A 29 18.08 10.31 9.48
CA TYR A 29 17.39 9.69 8.36
C TYR A 29 16.61 10.71 7.56
N ILE A 30 16.72 10.61 6.23
CA ILE A 30 15.89 11.37 5.29
C ILE A 30 15.08 10.39 4.45
N ILE A 31 13.75 10.48 4.54
CA ILE A 31 12.80 9.63 3.80
C ILE A 31 12.13 10.47 2.73
N VAL A 32 12.22 10.04 1.47
CA VAL A 32 11.62 10.72 0.34
C VAL A 32 10.35 9.98 -0.07
N GLY A 33 9.22 10.65 0.10
CA GLY A 33 7.88 10.15 -0.17
C GLY A 33 7.15 9.63 1.07
N ALA A 34 6.03 10.27 1.43
CA ALA A 34 5.13 9.86 2.51
C ALA A 34 4.06 8.85 2.00
N GLY A 35 4.45 7.93 1.13
CA GLY A 35 3.62 6.79 0.72
C GLY A 35 3.62 5.67 1.76
N SER A 36 3.05 4.52 1.41
CA SER A 36 2.92 3.35 2.32
C SER A 36 4.23 2.95 2.98
N ALA A 37 5.30 2.83 2.20
CA ALA A 37 6.63 2.45 2.71
C ALA A 37 7.27 3.56 3.55
N GLY A 38 7.22 4.81 3.07
CA GLY A 38 7.83 5.95 3.77
C GLY A 38 7.17 6.22 5.12
N CYS A 39 5.86 6.11 5.21
CA CYS A 39 5.14 6.23 6.48
C CYS A 39 5.55 5.14 7.49
N VAL A 40 5.73 3.89 7.04
CA VAL A 40 6.20 2.80 7.90
C VAL A 40 7.63 3.04 8.37
N LEU A 41 8.52 3.46 7.46
CA LEU A 41 9.90 3.79 7.82
C LEU A 41 9.96 4.95 8.80
N ALA A 42 9.22 6.04 8.54
CA ALA A 42 9.16 7.19 9.44
C ALA A 42 8.70 6.78 10.83
N ASN A 43 7.64 5.98 10.93
CA ASN A 43 7.14 5.47 12.21
C ASN A 43 8.20 4.63 12.93
N LYS A 44 8.81 3.66 12.23
CA LYS A 44 9.76 2.72 12.85
C LYS A 44 11.09 3.35 13.23
N LEU A 45 11.62 4.24 12.42
CA LEU A 45 12.89 4.91 12.71
C LEU A 45 12.74 5.94 13.83
N SER A 46 11.58 6.58 13.96
CA SER A 46 11.27 7.54 15.02
C SER A 46 10.87 6.89 16.36
N GLU A 47 10.67 5.57 16.43
CA GLU A 47 10.52 4.85 17.71
C GLU A 47 11.75 5.00 18.61
N ASN A 48 12.93 5.21 18.01
CA ASN A 48 14.11 5.60 18.75
C ASN A 48 14.14 7.13 18.94
N GLU A 49 13.83 7.59 20.14
CA GLU A 49 13.79 9.01 20.49
C GLU A 49 15.11 9.77 20.27
N ARG A 50 16.22 9.07 20.04
CA ARG A 50 17.53 9.65 19.74
C ARG A 50 17.73 9.89 18.25
N SER A 51 16.83 9.39 17.40
CA SER A 51 16.93 9.51 15.95
C SER A 51 16.08 10.67 15.45
N SER A 52 16.69 11.56 14.70
CA SER A 52 15.99 12.61 13.96
C SER A 52 15.62 12.13 12.56
N VAL A 53 14.34 12.27 12.20
CA VAL A 53 13.80 11.75 10.93
C VAL A 53 13.14 12.88 10.15
N LEU A 54 13.61 13.12 8.93
CA LEU A 54 12.98 14.03 7.97
C LEU A 54 12.17 13.21 6.96
N LEU A 55 10.86 13.49 6.86
CA LEU A 55 9.98 12.91 5.84
C LEU A 55 9.59 13.99 4.82
N ILE A 56 9.96 13.79 3.56
CA ILE A 56 9.71 14.73 2.47
C ILE A 56 8.59 14.18 1.59
N GLU A 57 7.58 14.98 1.31
CA GLU A 57 6.44 14.58 0.46
C GLU A 57 6.11 15.68 -0.56
N ALA A 58 5.87 15.28 -1.82
CA ALA A 58 5.55 16.22 -2.91
C ALA A 58 4.11 16.73 -2.86
N GLY A 59 3.19 15.99 -2.25
CA GLY A 59 1.80 16.37 -2.12
C GLY A 59 1.47 16.98 -0.76
N GLY A 60 0.22 17.37 -0.59
CA GLY A 60 -0.29 17.95 0.64
C GLY A 60 -0.89 16.91 1.59
N LYS A 61 -1.53 17.42 2.65
CA LYS A 61 -2.32 16.63 3.60
C LYS A 61 -3.49 15.93 2.90
N ASP A 62 -3.90 14.81 3.44
CA ASP A 62 -5.02 13.97 2.98
C ASP A 62 -6.41 14.50 3.41
N THR A 63 -6.61 15.81 3.36
CA THR A 63 -7.84 16.46 3.83
C THR A 63 -8.99 16.42 2.84
N ASN A 64 -8.79 15.87 1.63
CA ASN A 64 -9.86 15.74 0.64
C ASN A 64 -10.89 14.70 1.10
N LEU A 65 -12.16 15.08 1.15
CA LEU A 65 -13.25 14.20 1.54
C LEU A 65 -13.28 12.87 0.77
N PHE A 66 -12.96 12.88 -0.52
CA PHE A 66 -12.94 11.68 -1.34
C PHE A 66 -11.82 10.68 -0.98
N ILE A 67 -10.78 11.10 -0.27
CA ILE A 67 -9.78 10.18 0.31
C ILE A 67 -10.42 9.36 1.45
N HIS A 68 -11.29 9.98 2.24
CA HIS A 68 -11.91 9.37 3.42
C HIS A 68 -13.21 8.62 3.12
N MET A 69 -13.69 8.68 1.88
CA MET A 69 -14.89 7.94 1.44
C MET A 69 -14.47 6.68 0.67
N PRO A 70 -14.94 5.48 1.03
CA PRO A 70 -14.57 4.24 0.33
C PRO A 70 -14.79 4.28 -1.18
N SER A 71 -15.89 4.87 -1.66
CA SER A 71 -16.17 5.04 -3.09
C SER A 71 -15.49 6.26 -3.72
N GLY A 72 -14.84 7.10 -2.90
CA GLY A 72 -14.26 8.38 -3.34
C GLY A 72 -13.07 8.22 -4.29
N TYR A 73 -12.38 7.06 -4.28
CA TYR A 73 -11.31 6.79 -5.22
C TYR A 73 -11.75 6.95 -6.67
N SER A 74 -13.01 6.67 -7.00
CA SER A 74 -13.60 6.85 -8.34
C SER A 74 -13.61 8.31 -8.81
N GLN A 75 -13.49 9.27 -7.92
CA GLN A 75 -13.40 10.70 -8.22
C GLN A 75 -11.95 11.18 -8.35
N ILE A 76 -11.01 10.48 -7.71
CA ILE A 76 -9.60 10.90 -7.67
C ILE A 76 -8.77 10.18 -8.74
N VAL A 77 -8.98 8.87 -8.90
CA VAL A 77 -8.10 8.01 -9.72
C VAL A 77 -8.22 8.26 -11.23
N PRO A 78 -9.41 8.55 -11.84
CA PRO A 78 -9.57 8.55 -13.30
C PRO A 78 -8.75 9.60 -14.06
N LYS A 79 -8.25 10.63 -13.39
CA LYS A 79 -7.47 11.71 -14.03
C LYS A 79 -6.45 12.33 -13.09
N SER A 80 -5.43 12.96 -13.67
CA SER A 80 -4.46 13.76 -12.90
C SER A 80 -5.15 14.89 -12.14
N ASN A 81 -4.75 15.08 -10.90
CA ASN A 81 -5.22 16.13 -10.00
C ASN A 81 -4.22 16.38 -8.87
N LYS A 82 -4.59 17.15 -7.85
CA LYS A 82 -3.69 17.45 -6.71
C LYS A 82 -3.28 16.21 -5.92
N GLN A 83 -4.09 15.15 -5.88
CA GLN A 83 -3.87 13.91 -5.14
C GLN A 83 -3.36 12.76 -6.02
N ASN A 84 -3.29 12.94 -7.34
CA ASN A 84 -2.92 11.90 -8.28
C ASN A 84 -2.03 12.46 -9.39
N TYR A 85 -0.83 11.92 -9.53
CA TYR A 85 0.09 12.30 -10.61
C TYR A 85 -0.49 12.04 -12.00
N GLY A 86 -1.24 10.94 -12.16
CA GLY A 86 -1.83 10.54 -13.43
C GLY A 86 -0.79 10.28 -14.51
N PHE A 87 0.23 9.52 -14.19
CA PHE A 87 1.27 9.14 -15.15
C PHE A 87 0.70 8.29 -16.30
N GLU A 88 1.42 8.24 -17.39
CA GLU A 88 1.23 7.29 -18.48
C GLU A 88 2.52 6.50 -18.70
N THR A 89 2.40 5.24 -19.12
CA THR A 89 3.56 4.45 -19.52
C THR A 89 4.09 4.94 -20.88
N GLU A 90 5.35 4.59 -21.18
CA GLU A 90 5.80 4.62 -22.56
C GLU A 90 5.03 3.56 -23.39
N PRO A 91 4.97 3.73 -24.73
CA PRO A 91 4.34 2.73 -25.58
C PRO A 91 5.07 1.38 -25.53
N GLU A 92 4.34 0.32 -25.21
CA GLU A 92 4.88 -1.02 -25.10
C GLU A 92 4.42 -1.88 -26.29
N SER A 93 5.37 -2.55 -26.97
CA SER A 93 5.08 -3.39 -28.15
C SER A 93 4.10 -4.53 -27.81
N ASN A 94 4.25 -5.15 -26.63
CA ASN A 94 3.39 -6.24 -26.18
C ASN A 94 1.98 -5.81 -25.82
N THR A 95 1.71 -4.50 -25.75
CA THR A 95 0.37 -3.92 -25.54
C THR A 95 -0.15 -3.20 -26.78
N ALA A 96 0.28 -3.63 -27.97
CA ALA A 96 -0.06 -3.02 -29.27
C ALA A 96 0.32 -1.53 -29.35
N GLY A 97 1.44 -1.13 -28.76
CA GLY A 97 1.92 0.25 -28.79
C GLY A 97 1.10 1.22 -27.94
N ARG A 98 0.24 0.73 -27.06
CA ARG A 98 -0.59 1.58 -26.20
C ARG A 98 0.22 2.23 -25.09
N LYS A 99 -0.13 3.47 -24.77
CA LYS A 99 0.18 4.10 -23.49
C LYS A 99 -0.90 3.73 -22.49
N LEU A 100 -0.52 3.25 -21.33
CA LEU A 100 -1.45 2.88 -20.28
C LEU A 100 -1.44 3.96 -19.20
N TYR A 101 -2.62 4.40 -18.80
CA TYR A 101 -2.79 5.30 -17.69
C TYR A 101 -2.35 4.64 -16.38
N TRP A 102 -1.49 5.34 -15.62
CA TRP A 102 -0.83 4.79 -14.45
C TRP A 102 -0.98 5.72 -13.24
N PRO A 103 -2.13 5.68 -12.54
CA PRO A 103 -2.36 6.55 -11.39
C PRO A 103 -1.38 6.26 -10.26
N ARG A 104 -0.90 7.31 -9.61
CA ARG A 104 -0.07 7.26 -8.39
C ARG A 104 -0.48 8.38 -7.46
N GLY A 105 -0.71 8.04 -6.19
CA GLY A 105 -1.08 9.00 -5.18
C GLY A 105 0.01 10.01 -4.90
N ARG A 106 -0.40 11.26 -4.70
CA ARG A 106 0.43 12.41 -4.37
C ARG A 106 -0.11 13.05 -3.10
N GLY A 107 0.61 12.91 -1.99
CA GLY A 107 0.19 13.38 -0.69
C GLY A 107 0.44 12.37 0.41
N TRP A 108 0.02 12.70 1.61
CA TRP A 108 0.15 11.84 2.77
C TRP A 108 -0.54 10.49 2.52
N GLY A 109 0.19 9.40 2.73
CA GLY A 109 -0.23 8.05 2.42
C GLY A 109 0.04 7.62 0.96
N GLY A 110 0.31 8.57 0.04
CA GLY A 110 0.60 8.26 -1.36
C GLY A 110 -0.53 7.45 -2.01
N SER A 111 -0.19 6.38 -2.71
CA SER A 111 -1.18 5.51 -3.37
C SER A 111 -2.08 4.76 -2.40
N SER A 112 -1.69 4.55 -1.12
CA SER A 112 -2.59 3.94 -0.14
C SER A 112 -3.76 4.86 0.24
N SER A 113 -3.66 6.18 0.02
CA SER A 113 -4.75 7.13 0.24
C SER A 113 -5.74 7.23 -0.92
N ILE A 114 -5.43 6.65 -2.09
CA ILE A 114 -6.30 6.72 -3.28
C ILE A 114 -6.60 5.36 -3.91
N ASN A 115 -6.18 4.26 -3.30
CA ASN A 115 -6.39 2.91 -3.81
C ASN A 115 -7.84 2.43 -3.65
N ALA A 116 -8.16 1.27 -4.19
CA ALA A 116 -9.48 0.63 -4.08
C ALA A 116 -9.63 -0.22 -2.81
N MET A 117 -8.71 -0.11 -1.84
CA MET A 117 -8.77 -0.77 -0.53
C MET A 117 -8.80 -2.32 -0.58
N ILE A 118 -8.27 -2.90 -1.64
CA ILE A 118 -8.09 -4.36 -1.74
C ILE A 118 -6.77 -4.72 -1.08
N TYR A 119 -6.81 -5.54 -0.04
CA TYR A 119 -5.63 -6.07 0.63
C TYR A 119 -5.34 -7.48 0.13
N THR A 120 -4.28 -7.62 -0.65
CA THR A 120 -3.78 -8.91 -1.11
C THR A 120 -2.26 -8.94 -1.04
N ARG A 121 -1.72 -10.09 -0.66
CA ARG A 121 -0.27 -10.34 -0.64
C ARG A 121 0.16 -10.97 -1.96
N GLY A 122 1.44 -10.85 -2.30
CA GLY A 122 2.03 -11.65 -3.35
C GLY A 122 1.87 -13.15 -3.07
N HIS A 123 1.88 -13.97 -4.12
CA HIS A 123 1.86 -15.41 -3.98
C HIS A 123 3.16 -15.90 -3.32
N SER A 124 3.09 -16.99 -2.57
CA SER A 124 4.29 -17.54 -1.89
C SER A 124 5.45 -17.78 -2.85
N SER A 125 5.16 -18.25 -4.06
CA SER A 125 6.18 -18.47 -5.10
C SER A 125 6.90 -17.20 -5.55
N ASP A 126 6.29 -16.01 -5.44
CA ASP A 126 6.94 -14.75 -5.83
C ASP A 126 8.13 -14.46 -4.91
N TYR A 127 7.94 -14.62 -3.61
CA TYR A 127 8.98 -14.42 -2.60
C TYR A 127 10.03 -15.51 -2.65
N ASP A 128 9.63 -16.77 -2.83
CA ASP A 128 10.55 -17.88 -2.98
C ASP A 128 11.42 -17.73 -4.23
N HIS A 129 10.84 -17.17 -5.31
CA HIS A 129 11.61 -16.81 -6.49
C HIS A 129 12.62 -15.69 -6.22
N TRP A 130 12.25 -14.66 -5.45
CA TRP A 130 13.21 -13.63 -5.04
C TRP A 130 14.39 -14.23 -4.27
N ARG A 131 14.12 -15.16 -3.35
CA ARG A 131 15.17 -15.88 -2.64
C ARG A 131 16.07 -16.67 -3.60
N GLN A 132 15.49 -17.37 -4.59
CA GLN A 132 16.24 -18.13 -5.59
C GLN A 132 17.16 -17.23 -6.44
N LEU A 133 16.75 -15.99 -6.68
CA LEU A 133 17.57 -14.99 -7.37
C LEU A 133 18.73 -14.45 -6.50
N GLY A 134 18.94 -14.98 -5.29
CA GLY A 134 20.03 -14.61 -4.40
C GLY A 134 19.66 -13.68 -3.25
N ASN A 135 18.38 -13.28 -3.13
CA ASN A 135 17.93 -12.41 -2.06
C ASN A 135 17.67 -13.23 -0.78
N GLN A 136 18.70 -13.47 0.01
CA GLN A 136 18.60 -14.19 1.27
C GLN A 136 17.67 -13.45 2.25
N GLY A 137 16.80 -14.20 2.97
CA GLY A 137 15.82 -13.61 3.91
C GLY A 137 14.55 -13.07 3.24
N TRP A 138 14.30 -13.42 1.96
CA TRP A 138 13.13 -13.00 1.18
C TRP A 138 12.24 -14.17 0.74
N SER A 139 12.41 -15.39 1.30
CA SER A 139 11.41 -16.44 1.07
C SER A 139 10.06 -16.08 1.67
N TYR A 140 9.01 -16.77 1.27
CA TYR A 140 7.68 -16.54 1.85
C TYR A 140 7.69 -16.73 3.37
N ASP A 141 8.35 -17.75 3.86
CA ASP A 141 8.48 -18.01 5.31
C ASP A 141 9.25 -16.89 6.03
N ASP A 142 10.24 -16.29 5.37
CA ASP A 142 10.99 -15.16 5.93
C ASP A 142 10.13 -13.88 6.03
N VAL A 143 9.26 -13.61 5.05
CA VAL A 143 8.47 -12.37 4.98
C VAL A 143 7.11 -12.47 5.68
N LEU A 144 6.54 -13.66 5.83
CA LEU A 144 5.24 -13.89 6.46
C LEU A 144 5.13 -13.29 7.89
N PRO A 145 6.15 -13.40 8.77
CA PRO A 145 6.11 -12.75 10.08
C PRO A 145 5.92 -11.24 10.02
N TYR A 146 6.45 -10.58 8.97
CA TYR A 146 6.30 -9.13 8.78
C TYR A 146 4.89 -8.76 8.31
N PHE A 147 4.28 -9.55 7.44
CA PHE A 147 2.87 -9.38 7.06
C PHE A 147 1.96 -9.51 8.28
N LYS A 148 2.16 -10.55 9.08
CA LYS A 148 1.40 -10.77 10.33
C LYS A 148 1.60 -9.63 11.34
N ARG A 149 2.83 -9.12 11.47
CA ARG A 149 3.13 -8.00 12.36
C ARG A 149 2.44 -6.70 11.94
N ALA A 150 2.31 -6.48 10.64
CA ALA A 150 1.66 -5.27 10.11
C ALA A 150 0.12 -5.32 10.20
N GLU A 151 -0.47 -6.50 10.21
CA GLU A 151 -1.90 -6.74 10.05
C GLU A 151 -2.66 -6.85 11.39
N ASN A 152 -3.83 -6.24 11.43
CA ASN A 152 -4.88 -6.53 12.40
C ASN A 152 -6.11 -7.07 11.64
N TYR A 153 -6.17 -8.39 11.45
CA TYR A 153 -7.22 -9.03 10.67
C TYR A 153 -8.49 -9.22 11.51
N GLU A 154 -9.60 -8.62 11.05
CA GLU A 154 -10.92 -8.71 11.67
C GLU A 154 -11.76 -9.82 11.03
N GLY A 155 -11.33 -11.05 11.12
CA GLY A 155 -12.03 -12.21 10.55
C GLY A 155 -11.55 -13.54 11.11
N ASP A 156 -12.17 -14.62 10.69
CA ASP A 156 -11.88 -16.00 11.09
C ASP A 156 -10.76 -16.62 10.23
N GLY A 157 -9.69 -15.86 10.03
CA GLY A 157 -8.51 -16.33 9.28
C GLY A 157 -7.63 -17.26 10.11
N ASP A 158 -6.89 -18.14 9.41
CA ASP A 158 -5.89 -19.00 10.01
C ASP A 158 -4.76 -18.15 10.64
N GLU A 159 -4.56 -18.26 11.95
CA GLU A 159 -3.50 -17.57 12.68
C GLU A 159 -2.09 -17.91 12.18
N GLY A 160 -1.93 -19.01 11.43
CA GLY A 160 -0.71 -19.30 10.70
C GLY A 160 -0.36 -18.20 9.68
N TYR A 161 -1.36 -17.57 9.09
CA TYR A 161 -1.20 -16.59 8.01
C TYR A 161 -1.57 -15.16 8.40
N HIS A 162 -2.42 -14.95 9.40
CA HIS A 162 -2.95 -13.65 9.81
C HIS A 162 -2.40 -13.14 11.12
N GLY A 163 -2.27 -11.80 11.20
CA GLY A 163 -1.99 -11.06 12.43
C GLY A 163 -3.24 -10.43 13.02
N LYS A 164 -3.26 -10.25 14.34
CA LYS A 164 -4.41 -9.69 15.10
C LYS A 164 -4.05 -8.41 15.87
N LYS A 165 -2.80 -7.93 15.78
CA LYS A 165 -2.29 -6.84 16.64
C LYS A 165 -1.50 -5.77 15.88
N GLY A 166 -1.46 -5.84 14.57
CA GLY A 166 -0.75 -4.86 13.74
C GLY A 166 -1.55 -3.56 13.57
N PRO A 167 -0.91 -2.52 13.07
CA PRO A 167 -1.54 -1.21 12.90
C PRO A 167 -2.51 -1.14 11.71
N LEU A 168 -2.45 -2.09 10.75
CA LEU A 168 -3.28 -2.09 9.56
C LEU A 168 -4.52 -2.95 9.77
N ASN A 169 -5.68 -2.33 9.90
CA ASN A 169 -6.95 -3.04 9.99
C ASN A 169 -7.33 -3.62 8.63
N VAL A 170 -7.52 -4.93 8.58
CA VAL A 170 -7.95 -5.69 7.41
C VAL A 170 -9.23 -6.43 7.76
N LYS A 171 -10.26 -6.24 6.94
CA LYS A 171 -11.57 -6.83 7.18
C LYS A 171 -12.02 -7.60 5.95
N LYS A 172 -12.60 -8.77 6.17
CA LYS A 172 -13.29 -9.51 5.11
C LYS A 172 -14.57 -8.75 4.70
N SER A 173 -14.86 -8.70 3.41
CA SER A 173 -16.12 -8.15 2.93
C SER A 173 -17.30 -8.97 3.49
N THR A 174 -18.32 -8.27 3.99
CA THR A 174 -19.52 -8.90 4.60
C THR A 174 -20.76 -8.74 3.73
N ARG A 175 -20.60 -8.64 2.40
CA ARG A 175 -21.77 -8.64 1.50
C ARG A 175 -22.30 -10.07 1.33
N ASP A 176 -23.09 -10.52 2.30
CA ASP A 176 -23.63 -11.87 2.33
C ASP A 176 -24.87 -12.05 1.42
N ASP A 177 -25.39 -10.95 0.84
CA ASP A 177 -26.61 -10.90 0.04
C ASP A 177 -26.40 -10.60 -1.45
N ASP A 178 -25.15 -10.67 -1.94
CA ASP A 178 -24.84 -10.39 -3.35
C ASP A 178 -24.98 -11.66 -4.22
N ILE A 179 -26.19 -11.85 -4.77
CA ILE A 179 -26.54 -12.98 -5.64
C ILE A 179 -25.62 -13.08 -6.86
N LEU A 180 -25.17 -11.94 -7.43
CA LEU A 180 -24.30 -11.96 -8.60
C LEU A 180 -22.91 -12.50 -8.24
N LEU A 181 -22.39 -12.11 -7.08
CA LEU A 181 -21.12 -12.61 -6.58
C LEU A 181 -21.17 -14.10 -6.31
N ASP A 182 -22.28 -14.59 -5.73
CA ASP A 182 -22.49 -16.03 -5.53
C ASP A 182 -22.49 -16.81 -6.84
N LYS A 183 -23.22 -16.31 -7.83
CA LYS A 183 -23.27 -16.95 -9.15
C LYS A 183 -21.93 -16.89 -9.87
N PHE A 184 -21.14 -15.86 -9.66
CA PHE A 184 -19.78 -15.75 -10.20
C PHE A 184 -18.85 -16.80 -9.57
N VAL A 185 -18.90 -16.96 -8.25
CA VAL A 185 -18.11 -17.98 -7.53
C VAL A 185 -18.54 -19.39 -7.92
N GLU A 186 -19.86 -19.64 -8.01
CA GLU A 186 -20.42 -20.92 -8.47
C GLU A 186 -19.95 -21.25 -9.90
N ALA A 187 -20.00 -20.29 -10.82
CA ALA A 187 -19.54 -20.48 -12.20
C ALA A 187 -18.04 -20.80 -12.27
N GLY A 188 -17.23 -20.17 -11.43
CA GLY A 188 -15.80 -20.51 -11.31
C GLY A 188 -15.58 -21.95 -10.88
N SER A 189 -16.33 -22.40 -9.88
CA SER A 189 -16.31 -23.82 -9.43
C SER A 189 -16.76 -24.78 -10.52
N GLN A 190 -17.85 -24.47 -11.24
CA GLN A 190 -18.33 -25.28 -12.36
C GLN A 190 -17.34 -25.37 -13.52
N ALA A 191 -16.54 -24.33 -13.71
CA ALA A 191 -15.45 -24.30 -14.70
C ALA A 191 -14.19 -25.06 -14.24
N GLY A 192 -14.20 -25.67 -13.05
CA GLY A 192 -13.12 -26.49 -12.52
C GLY A 192 -12.04 -25.70 -11.76
N PHE A 193 -12.27 -24.44 -11.45
CA PHE A 193 -11.35 -23.66 -10.62
C PHE A 193 -11.57 -23.95 -9.13
N PRO A 194 -10.50 -23.87 -8.30
CA PRO A 194 -10.63 -24.07 -6.87
C PRO A 194 -11.43 -22.93 -6.23
N LEU A 195 -12.03 -23.22 -5.09
CA LEU A 195 -12.61 -22.21 -4.20
C LEU A 195 -11.62 -21.93 -3.08
N THR A 196 -11.52 -20.66 -2.69
CA THR A 196 -10.77 -20.26 -1.49
C THR A 196 -11.64 -19.37 -0.61
N ASN A 197 -11.47 -19.45 0.68
CA ASN A 197 -12.12 -18.55 1.63
C ASN A 197 -11.20 -17.41 2.07
N ASP A 198 -9.93 -17.47 1.64
CA ASP A 198 -8.89 -16.58 2.11
C ASP A 198 -7.76 -16.45 1.09
N PHE A 199 -7.72 -15.34 0.36
CA PHE A 199 -6.67 -15.05 -0.63
C PHE A 199 -5.30 -14.79 -0.01
N ASN A 200 -5.21 -14.57 1.29
CA ASN A 200 -3.97 -14.37 2.03
C ASN A 200 -3.60 -15.54 2.93
N GLY A 201 -4.38 -16.62 2.88
CA GLY A 201 -4.17 -17.85 3.63
C GLY A 201 -3.31 -18.89 2.91
N LYS A 202 -3.45 -20.14 3.31
CA LYS A 202 -2.68 -21.26 2.76
C LYS A 202 -2.93 -21.48 1.27
N GLN A 203 -4.15 -21.30 0.81
CA GLN A 203 -4.55 -21.45 -0.60
C GLN A 203 -4.94 -20.08 -1.15
N GLN A 204 -4.00 -19.42 -1.83
CA GLN A 204 -4.19 -18.08 -2.37
C GLN A 204 -4.95 -18.07 -3.69
N GLU A 205 -4.84 -19.14 -4.47
CA GLU A 205 -5.51 -19.29 -5.77
C GLU A 205 -6.93 -19.83 -5.62
N GLY A 206 -7.87 -19.23 -6.34
CA GLY A 206 -9.24 -19.69 -6.37
C GLY A 206 -10.26 -18.57 -6.51
N PHE A 207 -11.53 -18.96 -6.51
CA PHE A 207 -12.67 -18.06 -6.46
C PHE A 207 -13.16 -17.91 -5.02
N SER A 208 -13.46 -16.68 -4.62
CA SER A 208 -14.02 -16.36 -3.30
C SER A 208 -14.94 -15.14 -3.40
N ARG A 209 -15.69 -14.93 -2.35
CA ARG A 209 -16.37 -13.68 -2.05
C ARG A 209 -15.39 -12.62 -1.54
#